data_40330c25bcfabf70d6cde23668acf00a
#
_entry.id   40330c25bcfabf70d6cde23668acf00a
#
_cell.length_a   1.000
_cell.length_b   1.000
_cell.length_c   1.000
_cell.angle_alpha   90.00
_cell.angle_beta   90.00
_cell.angle_gamma   90.00
#
_symmetry.space_group_name_H-M   'P 1'
#
loop_
_entity.id
_entity.type
_entity.pdbx_description
1 polymer ?
#
loop_
_entity_poly.entity_id
_entity_poly.type
_entity_poly.pdbx_seq_one_letter_code
_entity_poly.pdbx_strand_id
1 'polypeptide(L)'
;MAPTLSGCAHSGSPGTFSAVETSSAPLFEQSVDKITLDLEARMKTGVPVPVPIDAGGGYTHEQHKQNAKTIYEAGMLYELTSDERYRELATSILRDYSALYPELGLHPQRKEQTPGKLFWQSLNEAVWLVYAIQGYEAIRADLDTGTRAEIESGVIRPMADFLSEGQPQTFDRIHNHGTWAAAAVGMTGYVLEEDTWVNQALLGLDQSGDAGFLRQLDELFSPDGYYAEGPYYQRYALMPFVLFAQAIQENDPERDIFRYRDGVLLKAVYATVQQSYAGRFFPINDAIREKGLNTVELKYALAIVYDLTGDSSLLDVVSMQDGVVPTHEGEALARDLSLGLTTPFPFKSSLLRDGSNGDQGALAILRAGDARGAAVVFKPTSQGLGHGHFDRLGFLYYDDGHEVVADYGAARFLNVEPKNGGRYLPENETWAKQTIAHNTLVVDQESQFGGDWETGQNYAPHVIAYETVNGIQLTAAELDTAYEGVSLQRLLALVPQPDGGQYIVDIVRARSDTQHTYDLPVHFKGQLIETGFKLDHATSQLTPFGTANGYQHLWQKAVSQPLTTLSD
;
A
#
# COMPACT_ATOMS: atom_id res chain seq x y z
N MET A 1 38.78 0.21 -41.90
CA MET A 1 38.97 -1.24 -41.84
C MET A 1 38.01 -1.77 -40.79
N ALA A 2 36.88 -2.29 -41.23
CA ALA A 2 35.90 -2.92 -40.36
C ALA A 2 36.08 -4.44 -40.41
N PRO A 3 35.97 -5.20 -39.33
CA PRO A 3 35.90 -6.65 -39.42
C PRO A 3 34.43 -7.10 -39.54
N THR A 4 34.22 -7.89 -40.55
CA THR A 4 33.03 -8.68 -40.89
C THR A 4 32.81 -9.76 -39.83
N LEU A 5 31.60 -9.84 -39.25
CA LEU A 5 31.14 -10.97 -38.45
C LEU A 5 30.46 -11.98 -39.36
N SER A 6 31.04 -13.17 -39.38
CA SER A 6 30.57 -14.36 -40.07
C SER A 6 29.52 -15.07 -39.20
N GLY A 7 28.35 -15.34 -39.77
CA GLY A 7 27.31 -16.12 -39.13
C GLY A 7 27.67 -17.62 -39.08
N CYS A 8 27.49 -18.25 -37.94
CA CYS A 8 27.43 -19.70 -37.79
C CYS A 8 26.00 -20.11 -37.45
N ALA A 9 25.34 -20.73 -38.43
CA ALA A 9 24.12 -21.49 -38.21
C ALA A 9 24.46 -22.78 -37.46
N HIS A 10 23.93 -22.97 -36.25
CA HIS A 10 23.99 -24.27 -35.57
C HIS A 10 22.63 -24.97 -35.73
N SER A 11 22.64 -26.02 -36.54
CA SER A 11 21.60 -27.05 -36.56
C SER A 11 21.82 -27.97 -35.35
N GLY A 12 21.06 -27.74 -34.27
CA GLY A 12 21.01 -28.64 -33.12
C GLY A 12 19.89 -29.66 -33.27
N SER A 13 20.23 -30.95 -33.22
CA SER A 13 19.33 -32.09 -33.11
C SER A 13 18.51 -31.99 -31.80
N PRO A 14 17.28 -32.55 -31.72
CA PRO A 14 16.50 -32.54 -30.50
C PRO A 14 17.18 -33.41 -29.44
N GLY A 15 17.79 -32.73 -28.46
CA GLY A 15 18.30 -33.37 -27.26
C GLY A 15 17.13 -33.87 -26.42
N THR A 16 17.19 -35.15 -26.07
CA THR A 16 16.36 -35.76 -25.03
C THR A 16 16.42 -34.91 -23.78
N PHE A 17 15.27 -34.33 -23.39
CA PHE A 17 15.10 -33.69 -22.08
C PHE A 17 15.35 -34.77 -21.02
N SER A 18 16.46 -34.67 -20.33
CA SER A 18 16.69 -35.33 -19.06
C SER A 18 15.59 -34.82 -18.09
N ALA A 19 14.92 -35.75 -17.44
CA ALA A 19 13.96 -35.41 -16.38
C ALA A 19 14.69 -34.49 -15.39
N VAL A 20 14.34 -33.18 -15.40
CA VAL A 20 14.66 -32.26 -14.30
C VAL A 20 13.95 -32.85 -13.09
N GLU A 21 14.70 -33.22 -12.06
CA GLU A 21 14.10 -33.49 -10.75
C GLU A 21 13.18 -32.31 -10.44
N THR A 22 11.88 -32.56 -10.41
CA THR A 22 10.87 -31.56 -10.01
C THR A 22 11.15 -31.24 -8.56
N SER A 23 11.90 -30.16 -8.30
CA SER A 23 12.07 -29.65 -6.94
C SER A 23 10.68 -29.22 -6.47
N SER A 24 10.20 -29.77 -5.35
CA SER A 24 8.92 -29.40 -4.80
C SER A 24 8.92 -27.92 -4.41
N ALA A 25 7.80 -27.25 -4.63
CA ALA A 25 7.57 -25.86 -4.22
C ALA A 25 6.44 -25.83 -3.16
N PRO A 26 6.70 -26.27 -1.91
CA PRO A 26 5.66 -26.54 -0.93
C PRO A 26 4.74 -25.37 -0.65
N LEU A 27 5.27 -24.14 -0.65
CA LEU A 27 4.46 -22.93 -0.42
C LEU A 27 3.51 -22.65 -1.59
N PHE A 28 3.93 -22.96 -2.83
CA PHE A 28 3.08 -22.86 -4.02
C PHE A 28 2.01 -23.95 -4.00
N GLU A 29 2.41 -25.21 -3.76
CA GLU A 29 1.48 -26.34 -3.65
C GLU A 29 0.41 -26.06 -2.58
N GLN A 30 0.82 -25.59 -1.41
CA GLN A 30 -0.12 -25.21 -0.34
C GLN A 30 -1.08 -24.08 -0.78
N SER A 31 -0.59 -23.10 -1.55
CA SER A 31 -1.41 -22.01 -2.06
C SER A 31 -2.44 -22.52 -3.09
N VAL A 32 -2.01 -23.37 -4.00
CA VAL A 32 -2.87 -24.01 -5.01
C VAL A 32 -3.90 -24.92 -4.36
N ASP A 33 -3.50 -25.76 -3.39
CA ASP A 33 -4.42 -26.63 -2.64
C ASP A 33 -5.52 -25.84 -1.94
N LYS A 34 -5.17 -24.74 -1.29
CA LYS A 34 -6.13 -23.85 -0.61
C LYS A 34 -7.14 -23.25 -1.59
N ILE A 35 -6.67 -22.79 -2.76
CA ILE A 35 -7.52 -22.27 -3.83
C ILE A 35 -8.43 -23.38 -4.36
N THR A 36 -7.86 -24.56 -4.63
CA THR A 36 -8.60 -25.73 -5.10
C THR A 36 -9.75 -26.09 -4.17
N LEU A 37 -9.48 -26.19 -2.86
CA LEU A 37 -10.50 -26.50 -1.86
C LEU A 37 -11.62 -25.44 -1.82
N ASP A 38 -11.30 -24.16 -1.92
CA ASP A 38 -12.27 -23.07 -1.96
C ASP A 38 -13.13 -23.13 -3.23
N LEU A 39 -12.53 -23.33 -4.39
CA LEU A 39 -13.26 -23.45 -5.67
C LEU A 39 -14.15 -24.69 -5.69
N GLU A 40 -13.69 -25.84 -5.22
CA GLU A 40 -14.52 -27.06 -5.13
C GLU A 40 -15.72 -26.88 -4.20
N ALA A 41 -15.56 -26.16 -3.09
CA ALA A 41 -16.66 -25.82 -2.22
C ALA A 41 -17.70 -24.94 -2.95
N ARG A 42 -17.23 -23.95 -3.73
CA ARG A 42 -18.09 -23.05 -4.53
C ARG A 42 -18.81 -23.79 -5.65
N MET A 43 -18.15 -24.70 -6.34
CA MET A 43 -18.78 -25.54 -7.36
C MET A 43 -19.94 -26.36 -6.79
N LYS A 44 -19.80 -26.86 -5.55
CA LYS A 44 -20.85 -27.64 -4.86
C LYS A 44 -22.05 -26.79 -4.43
N THR A 45 -21.82 -25.55 -4.01
CA THR A 45 -22.86 -24.64 -3.49
C THR A 45 -23.45 -23.74 -4.56
N GLY A 46 -22.81 -23.65 -5.72
CA GLY A 46 -23.07 -22.62 -6.74
C GLY A 46 -22.47 -21.26 -6.38
N VAL A 47 -22.27 -20.44 -7.40
CA VAL A 47 -21.75 -19.08 -7.27
C VAL A 47 -22.83 -18.09 -7.70
N PRO A 48 -23.58 -17.48 -6.77
CA PRO A 48 -24.66 -16.57 -7.14
C PRO A 48 -24.09 -15.25 -7.68
N VAL A 49 -24.80 -14.69 -8.68
CA VAL A 49 -24.56 -13.33 -9.19
C VAL A 49 -25.80 -12.48 -8.87
N PRO A 50 -25.88 -11.91 -7.65
CA PRO A 50 -27.08 -11.18 -7.23
C PRO A 50 -27.19 -9.81 -7.90
N VAL A 51 -28.38 -9.24 -7.96
CA VAL A 51 -28.56 -7.82 -8.30
C VAL A 51 -27.93 -6.96 -7.21
N PRO A 52 -27.07 -5.97 -7.53
CA PRO A 52 -26.36 -5.17 -6.54
C PRO A 52 -27.32 -4.23 -5.79
N ILE A 53 -27.30 -4.30 -4.45
CA ILE A 53 -28.13 -3.45 -3.59
C ILE A 53 -27.38 -2.89 -2.38
N ASP A 54 -26.27 -3.52 -1.98
CA ASP A 54 -25.53 -3.15 -0.77
C ASP A 54 -24.27 -2.33 -1.07
N ALA A 55 -24.03 -1.31 -0.25
CA ALA A 55 -22.73 -0.63 -0.20
C ALA A 55 -21.64 -1.52 0.43
N GLY A 56 -20.42 -0.98 0.54
CA GLY A 56 -19.26 -1.70 1.07
C GLY A 56 -19.52 -2.41 2.40
N GLY A 57 -19.14 -3.69 2.46
CA GLY A 57 -19.36 -4.57 3.60
C GLY A 57 -20.71 -5.30 3.63
N GLY A 58 -21.67 -4.95 2.75
CA GLY A 58 -22.93 -5.67 2.63
C GLY A 58 -22.80 -6.93 1.76
N TYR A 59 -23.83 -7.82 1.84
CA TYR A 59 -23.79 -9.14 1.21
C TYR A 59 -23.52 -9.08 -0.30
N THR A 60 -24.28 -8.30 -1.07
CA THR A 60 -24.13 -8.26 -2.53
C THR A 60 -22.77 -7.68 -2.93
N HIS A 61 -22.29 -6.67 -2.20
CA HIS A 61 -20.97 -6.09 -2.42
C HIS A 61 -19.85 -7.13 -2.22
N GLU A 62 -19.84 -7.83 -1.09
CA GLU A 62 -18.82 -8.84 -0.80
C GLU A 62 -18.93 -10.05 -1.74
N GLN A 63 -20.17 -10.43 -2.17
CA GLN A 63 -20.37 -11.50 -3.14
C GLN A 63 -19.74 -11.17 -4.51
N HIS A 64 -19.92 -9.95 -5.03
CA HIS A 64 -19.32 -9.56 -6.29
C HIS A 64 -17.78 -9.51 -6.23
N LYS A 65 -17.20 -9.06 -5.11
CA LYS A 65 -15.75 -9.14 -4.90
C LYS A 65 -15.25 -10.58 -4.91
N GLN A 66 -15.97 -11.45 -4.23
CA GLN A 66 -15.64 -12.86 -4.18
C GLN A 66 -15.77 -13.53 -5.56
N ASN A 67 -16.75 -13.13 -6.36
CA ASN A 67 -16.93 -13.66 -7.71
C ASN A 67 -15.78 -13.26 -8.63
N ALA A 68 -15.29 -12.01 -8.58
CA ALA A 68 -14.13 -11.59 -9.32
C ALA A 68 -12.90 -12.46 -8.98
N LYS A 69 -12.66 -12.66 -7.67
CA LYS A 69 -11.60 -13.54 -7.19
C LYS A 69 -11.78 -14.98 -7.68
N THR A 70 -13.03 -15.50 -7.68
CA THR A 70 -13.34 -16.86 -8.16
C THR A 70 -13.06 -17.01 -9.66
N ILE A 71 -13.41 -16.00 -10.49
CA ILE A 71 -13.07 -15.99 -11.92
C ILE A 71 -11.56 -16.05 -12.12
N TYR A 72 -10.81 -15.21 -11.42
CA TYR A 72 -9.36 -15.18 -11.46
C TYR A 72 -8.76 -16.53 -11.07
N GLU A 73 -9.10 -17.03 -9.87
CA GLU A 73 -8.54 -18.27 -9.33
C GLU A 73 -8.88 -19.48 -10.20
N ALA A 74 -10.09 -19.54 -10.76
CA ALA A 74 -10.50 -20.59 -11.68
C ALA A 74 -9.72 -20.51 -13.01
N GLY A 75 -9.51 -19.30 -13.55
CA GLY A 75 -8.66 -19.11 -14.73
C GLY A 75 -7.24 -19.60 -14.50
N MET A 76 -6.62 -19.18 -13.40
CA MET A 76 -5.25 -19.60 -13.06
C MET A 76 -5.13 -21.11 -12.83
N LEU A 77 -6.08 -21.74 -12.15
CA LEU A 77 -6.07 -23.20 -11.99
C LEU A 77 -6.30 -23.94 -13.31
N TYR A 78 -7.11 -23.39 -14.22
CA TYR A 78 -7.24 -23.96 -15.57
C TYR A 78 -5.91 -23.91 -16.32
N GLU A 79 -5.23 -22.77 -16.29
CA GLU A 79 -3.91 -22.60 -16.92
C GLU A 79 -2.86 -23.59 -16.36
N LEU A 80 -2.82 -23.75 -15.04
CA LEU A 80 -1.88 -24.63 -14.34
C LEU A 80 -2.19 -26.12 -14.54
N THR A 81 -3.48 -26.52 -14.65
CA THR A 81 -3.88 -27.93 -14.57
C THR A 81 -4.54 -28.46 -15.82
N SER A 82 -5.02 -27.60 -16.70
CA SER A 82 -5.89 -27.91 -17.84
C SER A 82 -7.17 -28.66 -17.43
N ASP A 83 -7.63 -28.50 -16.18
CA ASP A 83 -8.88 -29.12 -15.71
C ASP A 83 -10.08 -28.28 -16.16
N GLU A 84 -10.85 -28.83 -17.08
CA GLU A 84 -12.03 -28.21 -17.70
C GLU A 84 -13.06 -27.67 -16.69
N ARG A 85 -13.15 -28.26 -15.52
CA ARG A 85 -14.09 -27.83 -14.48
C ARG A 85 -13.85 -26.37 -14.07
N TYR A 86 -12.60 -25.92 -14.06
CA TYR A 86 -12.26 -24.54 -13.71
C TYR A 86 -12.59 -23.56 -14.83
N ARG A 87 -12.34 -23.93 -16.09
CA ARG A 87 -12.79 -23.16 -17.25
C ARG A 87 -14.31 -22.99 -17.26
N GLU A 88 -15.05 -24.10 -17.04
CA GLU A 88 -16.51 -24.11 -17.00
C GLU A 88 -17.03 -23.20 -15.86
N LEU A 89 -16.40 -23.24 -14.67
CA LEU A 89 -16.76 -22.39 -13.55
C LEU A 89 -16.61 -20.90 -13.89
N ALA A 90 -15.42 -20.49 -14.38
CA ALA A 90 -15.16 -19.10 -14.75
C ALA A 90 -16.11 -18.64 -15.86
N THR A 91 -16.31 -19.47 -16.89
CA THR A 91 -17.23 -19.18 -18.00
C THR A 91 -18.66 -18.99 -17.52
N SER A 92 -19.15 -19.87 -16.64
CA SER A 92 -20.53 -19.78 -16.11
C SER A 92 -20.74 -18.46 -15.36
N ILE A 93 -19.81 -18.08 -14.48
CA ILE A 93 -19.91 -16.82 -13.72
C ILE A 93 -19.89 -15.62 -14.68
N LEU A 94 -18.96 -15.60 -15.65
CA LEU A 94 -18.86 -14.51 -16.62
C LEU A 94 -20.12 -14.37 -17.48
N ARG A 95 -20.78 -15.47 -17.87
CA ARG A 95 -22.07 -15.44 -18.59
C ARG A 95 -23.20 -14.88 -17.73
N ASP A 96 -23.25 -15.23 -16.45
CA ASP A 96 -24.24 -14.64 -15.53
C ASP A 96 -24.03 -13.11 -15.40
N TYR A 97 -22.79 -12.64 -15.36
CA TYR A 97 -22.49 -11.20 -15.42
C TYR A 97 -22.83 -10.58 -16.78
N SER A 98 -22.66 -11.30 -17.88
CA SER A 98 -23.01 -10.83 -19.23
C SER A 98 -24.52 -10.62 -19.40
N ALA A 99 -25.31 -11.42 -18.70
CA ALA A 99 -26.76 -11.22 -18.64
C ALA A 99 -27.18 -10.10 -17.68
N LEU A 100 -26.45 -9.91 -16.58
CA LEU A 100 -26.80 -8.93 -15.55
C LEU A 100 -26.33 -7.50 -15.88
N TYR A 101 -25.07 -7.32 -16.31
CA TYR A 101 -24.42 -6.01 -16.35
C TYR A 101 -25.08 -5.00 -17.30
N PRO A 102 -25.58 -5.39 -18.51
CA PRO A 102 -26.29 -4.48 -19.41
C PRO A 102 -27.60 -3.93 -18.83
N GLU A 103 -28.25 -4.69 -17.94
CA GLU A 103 -29.50 -4.29 -17.30
C GLU A 103 -29.32 -3.36 -16.11
N LEU A 104 -28.07 -3.15 -15.67
CA LEU A 104 -27.77 -2.31 -14.51
C LEU A 104 -27.77 -0.82 -14.86
N GLY A 105 -28.56 -0.04 -14.10
CA GLY A 105 -28.36 1.38 -13.92
C GLY A 105 -27.23 1.65 -12.92
N LEU A 106 -27.05 2.91 -12.51
CA LEU A 106 -26.14 3.25 -11.42
C LEU A 106 -26.61 2.60 -10.11
N HIS A 107 -25.63 2.17 -9.30
CA HIS A 107 -25.88 1.47 -8.04
C HIS A 107 -26.83 2.26 -7.11
N PRO A 108 -27.83 1.62 -6.47
CA PRO A 108 -28.83 2.33 -5.67
C PRO A 108 -28.24 3.10 -4.47
N GLN A 109 -27.12 2.62 -3.90
CA GLN A 109 -26.40 3.29 -2.81
C GLN A 109 -25.08 3.91 -3.33
N ARG A 110 -25.06 4.39 -4.57
CA ARG A 110 -23.85 4.93 -5.20
C ARG A 110 -23.25 6.10 -4.45
N LYS A 111 -21.93 6.20 -4.55
CA LYS A 111 -21.20 7.39 -4.15
C LYS A 111 -21.27 8.41 -5.28
N GLU A 112 -21.85 9.57 -5.03
CA GLU A 112 -22.16 10.56 -6.09
C GLU A 112 -20.92 11.03 -6.88
N GLN A 113 -19.77 11.11 -6.23
CA GLN A 113 -18.52 11.58 -6.87
C GLN A 113 -17.86 10.52 -7.77
N THR A 114 -18.10 9.24 -7.50
CA THR A 114 -17.49 8.10 -8.20
C THR A 114 -18.49 6.95 -8.30
N PRO A 115 -19.65 7.16 -8.96
CA PRO A 115 -20.71 6.17 -8.98
C PRO A 115 -20.30 4.91 -9.73
N GLY A 116 -20.70 3.75 -9.23
CA GLY A 116 -20.59 2.47 -9.92
C GLY A 116 -21.96 1.95 -10.37
N LYS A 117 -21.96 0.84 -11.08
CA LYS A 117 -23.15 0.06 -11.47
C LYS A 117 -23.25 -1.21 -10.64
N LEU A 118 -22.22 -2.06 -10.73
CA LEU A 118 -22.10 -3.31 -9.99
C LEU A 118 -21.73 -3.06 -8.52
N PHE A 119 -21.05 -1.98 -8.23
CA PHE A 119 -20.64 -1.56 -6.90
C PHE A 119 -21.11 -0.13 -6.60
N TRP A 120 -21.13 0.22 -5.32
CA TRP A 120 -21.51 1.56 -4.88
C TRP A 120 -20.54 2.66 -5.35
N GLN A 121 -19.30 2.28 -5.71
CA GLN A 121 -18.28 3.16 -6.29
C GLN A 121 -17.49 2.45 -7.40
N SER A 122 -17.11 3.18 -8.42
CA SER A 122 -16.41 2.67 -9.61
C SER A 122 -15.03 2.05 -9.33
N LEU A 123 -14.36 2.44 -8.23
CA LEU A 123 -13.11 1.79 -7.82
C LEU A 123 -13.27 0.26 -7.69
N ASN A 124 -14.37 -0.20 -7.08
CA ASN A 124 -14.57 -1.62 -6.89
C ASN A 124 -14.90 -2.35 -8.21
N GLU A 125 -15.49 -1.65 -9.18
CA GLU A 125 -15.66 -2.19 -10.54
C GLU A 125 -14.31 -2.34 -11.26
N ALA A 126 -13.42 -1.35 -11.11
CA ALA A 126 -12.07 -1.45 -11.66
C ALA A 126 -11.30 -2.63 -11.04
N VAL A 127 -11.37 -2.79 -9.71
CA VAL A 127 -10.78 -3.95 -9.02
C VAL A 127 -11.38 -5.27 -9.53
N TRP A 128 -12.71 -5.31 -9.70
CA TRP A 128 -13.40 -6.49 -10.23
C TRP A 128 -12.89 -6.84 -11.63
N LEU A 129 -12.76 -5.85 -12.52
CA LEU A 129 -12.32 -6.07 -13.90
C LEU A 129 -10.84 -6.50 -13.95
N VAL A 130 -9.96 -5.95 -13.11
CA VAL A 130 -8.55 -6.38 -13.02
C VAL A 130 -8.44 -7.87 -12.68
N TYR A 131 -9.24 -8.37 -11.75
CA TYR A 131 -9.26 -9.81 -11.45
C TYR A 131 -9.90 -10.62 -12.57
N ALA A 132 -11.08 -10.19 -13.04
CA ALA A 132 -11.87 -10.94 -14.01
C ALA A 132 -11.17 -11.03 -15.37
N ILE A 133 -10.47 -9.99 -15.82
CA ILE A 133 -9.78 -10.01 -17.12
C ILE A 133 -8.62 -11.00 -17.15
N GLN A 134 -7.85 -11.13 -16.06
CA GLN A 134 -6.79 -12.15 -15.95
C GLN A 134 -7.37 -13.58 -16.01
N GLY A 135 -8.44 -13.82 -15.25
CA GLY A 135 -9.11 -15.13 -15.29
C GLY A 135 -9.77 -15.41 -16.65
N TYR A 136 -10.28 -14.39 -17.33
CA TYR A 136 -10.82 -14.51 -18.69
C TYR A 136 -9.73 -14.78 -19.71
N GLU A 137 -8.60 -14.09 -19.64
CA GLU A 137 -7.43 -14.30 -20.51
C GLU A 137 -6.98 -15.74 -20.49
N ALA A 138 -6.83 -16.33 -19.30
CA ALA A 138 -6.41 -17.72 -19.12
C ALA A 138 -7.33 -18.76 -19.80
N ILE A 139 -8.61 -18.45 -19.98
CA ILE A 139 -9.58 -19.38 -20.59
C ILE A 139 -10.00 -18.99 -22.01
N ARG A 140 -9.75 -17.74 -22.44
CA ARG A 140 -10.30 -17.14 -23.66
C ARG A 140 -10.01 -17.95 -24.91
N ALA A 141 -8.81 -18.48 -25.07
CA ALA A 141 -8.39 -19.21 -26.26
C ALA A 141 -9.22 -20.49 -26.48
N ASP A 142 -9.67 -21.13 -25.41
CA ASP A 142 -10.36 -22.41 -25.40
C ASP A 142 -11.91 -22.27 -25.37
N LEU A 143 -12.41 -21.02 -25.41
CA LEU A 143 -13.84 -20.75 -25.56
C LEU A 143 -14.25 -20.72 -27.03
N ASP A 144 -15.47 -21.21 -27.32
CA ASP A 144 -16.06 -21.04 -28.65
C ASP A 144 -16.37 -19.56 -28.93
N THR A 145 -16.46 -19.22 -30.24
CA THR A 145 -16.65 -17.83 -30.69
C THR A 145 -17.93 -17.20 -30.16
N GLY A 146 -19.02 -17.99 -30.00
CA GLY A 146 -20.29 -17.49 -29.48
C GLY A 146 -20.21 -17.10 -28.01
N THR A 147 -19.61 -17.97 -27.19
CA THR A 147 -19.36 -17.72 -25.76
C THR A 147 -18.42 -16.54 -25.55
N ARG A 148 -17.34 -16.42 -26.35
CA ARG A 148 -16.46 -15.23 -26.31
C ARG A 148 -17.22 -13.95 -26.60
N ALA A 149 -18.00 -13.92 -27.69
CA ALA A 149 -18.77 -12.75 -28.09
C ALA A 149 -19.80 -12.36 -27.01
N GLU A 150 -20.48 -13.35 -26.39
CA GLU A 150 -21.42 -13.12 -25.29
C GLU A 150 -20.74 -12.45 -24.09
N ILE A 151 -19.62 -12.99 -23.64
CA ILE A 151 -18.88 -12.47 -22.47
C ILE A 151 -18.29 -11.08 -22.77
N GLU A 152 -17.60 -10.94 -23.90
CA GLU A 152 -16.97 -9.68 -24.26
C GLU A 152 -17.99 -8.54 -24.44
N SER A 153 -19.09 -8.78 -25.15
CA SER A 153 -20.11 -7.75 -25.39
C SER A 153 -21.05 -7.51 -24.20
N GLY A 154 -21.25 -8.53 -23.34
CA GLY A 154 -22.18 -8.45 -22.21
C GLY A 154 -21.59 -7.83 -20.94
N VAL A 155 -20.32 -8.05 -20.64
CA VAL A 155 -19.73 -7.54 -19.40
C VAL A 155 -18.38 -6.88 -19.57
N ILE A 156 -17.42 -7.44 -20.32
CA ILE A 156 -16.05 -6.94 -20.34
C ILE A 156 -15.97 -5.57 -21.01
N ARG A 157 -16.43 -5.47 -22.27
CA ARG A 157 -16.44 -4.19 -23.01
C ARG A 157 -17.31 -3.13 -22.34
N PRO A 158 -18.58 -3.41 -21.95
CA PRO A 158 -19.40 -2.43 -21.27
C PRO A 158 -18.82 -1.90 -19.95
N MET A 159 -18.07 -2.73 -19.22
CA MET A 159 -17.43 -2.30 -17.98
C MET A 159 -16.18 -1.46 -18.26
N ALA A 160 -15.36 -1.82 -19.25
CA ALA A 160 -14.22 -1.02 -19.69
C ALA A 160 -14.65 0.37 -20.18
N ASP A 161 -15.68 0.44 -21.03
CA ASP A 161 -16.28 1.70 -21.50
C ASP A 161 -16.84 2.55 -20.34
N PHE A 162 -17.51 1.89 -19.38
CA PHE A 162 -18.03 2.59 -18.21
C PHE A 162 -16.91 3.16 -17.33
N LEU A 163 -15.82 2.43 -17.13
CA LEU A 163 -14.69 2.89 -16.32
C LEU A 163 -13.85 3.98 -17.00
N SER A 164 -13.80 4.01 -18.33
CA SER A 164 -13.09 5.02 -19.14
C SER A 164 -14.01 6.18 -19.50
N GLU A 165 -14.65 6.12 -20.65
CA GLU A 165 -15.49 7.20 -21.20
C GLU A 165 -16.75 7.50 -20.34
N GLY A 166 -17.26 6.49 -19.63
CA GLY A 166 -18.40 6.63 -18.72
C GLY A 166 -18.05 7.37 -17.42
N GLN A 167 -16.77 7.40 -17.02
CA GLN A 167 -16.27 8.01 -15.78
C GLN A 167 -15.00 8.85 -16.02
N PRO A 168 -15.00 9.80 -16.95
CA PRO A 168 -13.78 10.49 -17.39
C PRO A 168 -13.03 11.19 -16.26
N GLN A 169 -13.76 11.82 -15.33
CA GLN A 169 -13.13 12.51 -14.19
C GLN A 169 -12.45 11.57 -13.21
N THR A 170 -12.89 10.31 -13.11
CA THR A 170 -12.26 9.29 -12.26
C THR A 170 -11.09 8.65 -12.98
N PHE A 171 -11.24 8.37 -14.28
CA PHE A 171 -10.21 7.73 -15.10
C PHE A 171 -8.95 8.59 -15.20
N ASP A 172 -9.10 9.88 -15.51
CA ASP A 172 -7.99 10.81 -15.66
C ASP A 172 -7.48 11.41 -14.35
N ARG A 173 -8.11 11.06 -13.22
CA ARG A 173 -7.68 11.56 -11.92
C ARG A 173 -6.35 10.94 -11.48
N ILE A 174 -5.37 11.77 -11.12
CA ILE A 174 -4.11 11.31 -10.51
C ILE A 174 -4.39 10.92 -9.05
N HIS A 175 -4.73 9.66 -8.87
CA HIS A 175 -5.16 9.07 -7.60
C HIS A 175 -5.33 7.56 -7.78
N ASN A 176 -5.31 6.78 -6.70
CA ASN A 176 -5.47 5.31 -6.77
C ASN A 176 -6.72 4.85 -7.53
N HIS A 177 -7.82 5.62 -7.52
CA HIS A 177 -9.03 5.31 -8.32
C HIS A 177 -8.73 5.36 -9.83
N GLY A 178 -7.99 6.38 -10.29
CA GLY A 178 -7.55 6.49 -11.68
C GLY A 178 -6.55 5.38 -12.04
N THR A 179 -5.64 5.05 -11.12
CA THR A 179 -4.68 3.96 -11.34
C THR A 179 -5.38 2.62 -11.56
N TRP A 180 -6.36 2.27 -10.71
CA TRP A 180 -7.14 1.04 -10.87
C TRP A 180 -7.96 1.04 -12.16
N ALA A 181 -8.57 2.17 -12.52
CA ALA A 181 -9.34 2.29 -13.76
C ALA A 181 -8.43 2.14 -14.99
N ALA A 182 -7.27 2.81 -15.01
CA ALA A 182 -6.29 2.67 -16.08
C ALA A 182 -5.76 1.24 -16.21
N ALA A 183 -5.44 0.57 -15.09
CA ALA A 183 -5.02 -0.83 -15.09
C ALA A 183 -6.11 -1.75 -15.65
N ALA A 184 -7.36 -1.59 -15.18
CA ALA A 184 -8.48 -2.41 -15.64
C ALA A 184 -8.73 -2.26 -17.14
N VAL A 185 -8.78 -1.03 -17.65
CA VAL A 185 -9.03 -0.75 -19.08
C VAL A 185 -7.84 -1.14 -19.94
N GLY A 186 -6.61 -0.85 -19.49
CA GLY A 186 -5.39 -1.17 -20.25
C GLY A 186 -5.13 -2.67 -20.38
N MET A 187 -5.28 -3.43 -19.29
CA MET A 187 -5.19 -4.89 -19.31
C MET A 187 -6.29 -5.49 -20.22
N THR A 188 -7.52 -4.96 -20.13
CA THR A 188 -8.61 -5.35 -21.03
C THR A 188 -8.26 -5.04 -22.49
N GLY A 189 -7.63 -3.88 -22.75
CA GLY A 189 -7.17 -3.49 -24.08
C GLY A 189 -6.19 -4.49 -24.68
N TYR A 190 -5.22 -4.97 -23.91
CA TYR A 190 -4.29 -6.01 -24.37
C TYR A 190 -4.99 -7.34 -24.66
N VAL A 191 -5.84 -7.81 -23.74
CA VAL A 191 -6.55 -9.10 -23.90
C VAL A 191 -7.52 -9.10 -25.11
N LEU A 192 -8.17 -7.97 -25.38
CA LEU A 192 -9.11 -7.84 -26.49
C LEU A 192 -8.52 -7.23 -27.77
N GLU A 193 -7.20 -6.95 -27.78
CA GLU A 193 -6.47 -6.35 -28.92
C GLU A 193 -7.05 -4.96 -29.31
N GLU A 194 -7.39 -4.12 -28.32
CA GLU A 194 -7.97 -2.78 -28.48
C GLU A 194 -6.95 -1.69 -28.16
N ASP A 195 -6.14 -1.32 -29.12
CA ASP A 195 -5.06 -0.32 -29.00
C ASP A 195 -5.54 1.02 -28.43
N THR A 196 -6.78 1.43 -28.72
CA THR A 196 -7.35 2.67 -28.19
C THR A 196 -7.41 2.65 -26.66
N TRP A 197 -7.89 1.55 -26.06
CA TRP A 197 -7.95 1.42 -24.62
C TRP A 197 -6.56 1.34 -23.98
N VAL A 198 -5.63 0.66 -24.63
CA VAL A 198 -4.24 0.63 -24.16
C VAL A 198 -3.66 2.03 -24.13
N ASN A 199 -3.82 2.81 -25.21
CA ASN A 199 -3.30 4.18 -25.28
C ASN A 199 -4.01 5.13 -24.31
N GLN A 200 -5.32 5.01 -24.14
CA GLN A 200 -6.08 5.76 -23.13
C GLN A 200 -5.61 5.42 -21.71
N ALA A 201 -5.41 4.14 -21.41
CA ALA A 201 -4.90 3.71 -20.11
C ALA A 201 -3.50 4.26 -19.82
N LEU A 202 -2.63 4.29 -20.82
CA LEU A 202 -1.27 4.79 -20.67
C LEU A 202 -1.18 6.31 -20.55
N LEU A 203 -1.96 7.06 -21.34
CA LEU A 203 -1.77 8.50 -21.60
C LEU A 203 -2.96 9.39 -21.19
N GLY A 204 -4.03 8.81 -20.63
CA GLY A 204 -5.31 9.50 -20.37
C GLY A 204 -6.28 9.38 -21.54
N LEU A 205 -7.55 9.73 -21.31
CA LEU A 205 -8.62 9.56 -22.29
C LEU A 205 -8.37 10.29 -23.60
N ASP A 206 -7.80 11.48 -23.53
CA ASP A 206 -7.44 12.28 -24.71
C ASP A 206 -6.06 11.93 -25.30
N GLN A 207 -5.37 10.98 -24.67
CA GLN A 207 -4.02 10.51 -25.03
C GLN A 207 -2.95 11.61 -25.05
N SER A 208 -3.16 12.70 -24.29
CA SER A 208 -2.21 13.83 -24.20
C SER A 208 -0.96 13.53 -23.37
N GLY A 209 -1.05 12.55 -22.45
CA GLY A 209 -0.02 12.28 -21.43
C GLY A 209 -0.18 13.13 -20.16
N ASP A 210 -1.20 13.97 -20.07
CA ASP A 210 -1.50 14.75 -18.87
C ASP A 210 -2.22 13.91 -17.80
N ALA A 211 -2.66 12.71 -18.16
CA ALA A 211 -3.27 11.71 -17.29
C ALA A 211 -2.79 10.31 -17.65
N GLY A 212 -3.47 9.27 -17.14
CA GLY A 212 -3.17 7.87 -17.42
C GLY A 212 -2.02 7.31 -16.58
N PHE A 213 -1.66 6.07 -16.86
CA PHE A 213 -0.75 5.27 -16.05
C PHE A 213 0.65 5.87 -15.89
N LEU A 214 1.21 6.41 -16.99
CA LEU A 214 2.54 7.03 -16.94
C LEU A 214 2.54 8.26 -16.04
N ARG A 215 1.49 9.09 -16.13
CA ARG A 215 1.35 10.26 -15.27
C ARG A 215 1.11 9.87 -13.81
N GLN A 216 0.39 8.78 -13.55
CA GLN A 216 0.25 8.23 -12.20
C GLN A 216 1.61 7.83 -11.60
N LEU A 217 2.49 7.19 -12.39
CA LEU A 217 3.86 6.87 -11.97
C LEU A 217 4.69 8.12 -11.69
N ASP A 218 4.50 9.19 -12.47
CA ASP A 218 5.23 10.43 -12.30
C ASP A 218 4.82 11.20 -11.05
N GLU A 219 3.53 11.22 -10.72
CA GLU A 219 2.99 12.10 -9.70
C GLU A 219 2.77 11.44 -8.34
N LEU A 220 2.50 10.12 -8.30
CA LEU A 220 2.13 9.44 -7.06
C LEU A 220 3.31 8.84 -6.31
N PHE A 221 4.45 8.64 -6.99
CA PHE A 221 5.67 8.16 -6.36
C PHE A 221 6.77 9.22 -6.37
N SER A 222 7.52 9.27 -5.30
CA SER A 222 8.77 10.03 -5.28
C SER A 222 9.86 9.33 -6.11
N PRO A 223 10.99 10.01 -6.42
CA PRO A 223 12.13 9.37 -7.07
C PRO A 223 12.72 8.19 -6.29
N ASP A 224 12.41 8.07 -5.00
CA ASP A 224 12.84 6.98 -4.13
C ASP A 224 11.79 5.86 -3.99
N GLY A 225 10.65 6.00 -4.67
CA GLY A 225 9.56 5.04 -4.63
C GLY A 225 8.63 5.19 -3.41
N TYR A 226 8.69 6.29 -2.67
CA TYR A 226 7.74 6.59 -1.59
C TYR A 226 6.42 7.07 -2.18
N TYR A 227 5.31 6.59 -1.62
CA TYR A 227 3.95 6.97 -1.97
C TYR A 227 3.39 7.89 -0.90
N ALA A 228 2.88 9.05 -1.32
CA ALA A 228 2.52 10.15 -0.40
C ALA A 228 1.51 9.78 0.70
N GLU A 229 0.63 8.80 0.49
CA GLU A 229 -0.35 8.36 1.49
C GLU A 229 0.25 7.46 2.59
N GLY A 230 1.54 7.11 2.49
CA GLY A 230 2.25 6.28 3.46
C GLY A 230 2.17 4.76 3.21
N PRO A 231 2.87 3.95 4.03
CA PRO A 231 3.15 2.54 3.74
C PRO A 231 1.91 1.65 3.60
N TYR A 232 0.89 1.90 4.41
CA TYR A 232 -0.35 1.12 4.38
C TYR A 232 -1.08 1.26 3.04
N TYR A 233 -1.19 2.47 2.51
CA TYR A 233 -1.83 2.74 1.22
C TYR A 233 -0.92 2.44 0.06
N GLN A 234 0.40 2.65 0.21
CA GLN A 234 1.40 2.29 -0.80
C GLN A 234 1.27 0.82 -1.21
N ARG A 235 1.19 -0.12 -0.24
CA ARG A 235 1.02 -1.54 -0.56
C ARG A 235 -0.24 -1.80 -1.40
N TYR A 236 -1.37 -1.12 -1.06
CA TYR A 236 -2.62 -1.26 -1.81
C TYR A 236 -2.52 -0.68 -3.23
N ALA A 237 -1.87 0.47 -3.36
CA ALA A 237 -1.64 1.12 -4.65
C ALA A 237 -0.73 0.28 -5.56
N LEU A 238 0.25 -0.45 -5.00
CA LEU A 238 1.19 -1.24 -5.80
C LEU A 238 0.51 -2.26 -6.72
N MET A 239 -0.60 -2.88 -6.30
CA MET A 239 -1.20 -3.98 -7.07
C MET A 239 -1.58 -3.59 -8.50
N PRO A 240 -2.38 -2.53 -8.76
CA PRO A 240 -2.70 -2.14 -10.13
C PRO A 240 -1.47 -1.67 -10.91
N PHE A 241 -0.47 -1.08 -10.23
CA PHE A 241 0.78 -0.66 -10.88
C PHE A 241 1.59 -1.86 -11.37
N VAL A 242 1.83 -2.87 -10.53
CA VAL A 242 2.66 -4.02 -10.92
C VAL A 242 1.96 -4.92 -11.92
N LEU A 243 0.64 -5.14 -11.79
CA LEU A 243 -0.12 -5.97 -12.72
C LEU A 243 -0.20 -5.34 -14.11
N PHE A 244 -0.50 -4.04 -14.18
CA PHE A 244 -0.56 -3.39 -15.50
C PHE A 244 0.84 -3.22 -16.10
N ALA A 245 1.87 -2.95 -15.30
CA ALA A 245 3.25 -2.93 -15.78
C ALA A 245 3.69 -4.32 -16.30
N GLN A 246 3.27 -5.42 -15.65
CA GLN A 246 3.51 -6.77 -16.16
C GLN A 246 2.83 -6.97 -17.51
N ALA A 247 1.55 -6.63 -17.64
CA ALA A 247 0.83 -6.73 -18.92
C ALA A 247 1.49 -5.88 -20.02
N ILE A 248 1.98 -4.67 -19.70
CA ILE A 248 2.75 -3.84 -20.64
C ILE A 248 4.05 -4.57 -21.04
N GLN A 249 4.80 -5.12 -20.08
CA GLN A 249 6.07 -5.81 -20.36
C GLN A 249 5.88 -7.04 -21.26
N GLU A 250 4.79 -7.76 -21.07
CA GLU A 250 4.47 -8.95 -21.87
C GLU A 250 4.01 -8.62 -23.30
N ASN A 251 3.19 -7.59 -23.46
CA ASN A 251 2.57 -7.24 -24.74
C ASN A 251 3.29 -6.13 -25.52
N ASP A 252 4.04 -5.25 -24.84
CA ASP A 252 4.78 -4.12 -25.44
C ASP A 252 6.14 -3.96 -24.74
N PRO A 253 7.04 -4.97 -24.82
CA PRO A 253 8.31 -5.00 -24.08
C PRO A 253 9.26 -3.84 -24.45
N GLU A 254 9.08 -3.22 -25.64
CA GLU A 254 9.91 -2.10 -26.07
C GLU A 254 9.71 -0.85 -25.22
N ARG A 255 8.60 -0.75 -24.47
CA ARG A 255 8.35 0.35 -23.53
C ARG A 255 9.25 0.30 -22.31
N ASP A 256 9.81 -0.86 -21.98
CA ASP A 256 10.72 -1.06 -20.84
C ASP A 256 10.17 -0.44 -19.53
N ILE A 257 8.89 -0.72 -19.26
CA ILE A 257 8.09 -0.02 -18.25
C ILE A 257 8.69 -0.11 -16.84
N PHE A 258 9.37 -1.21 -16.52
CA PHE A 258 10.03 -1.37 -15.22
C PHE A 258 11.32 -0.55 -15.08
N ARG A 259 11.84 0.01 -16.17
CA ARG A 259 12.92 1.01 -16.14
C ARG A 259 12.42 2.45 -16.24
N TYR A 260 11.12 2.62 -16.50
CA TYR A 260 10.53 3.95 -16.56
C TYR A 260 10.87 4.77 -15.31
N ARG A 261 11.22 6.05 -15.48
CA ARG A 261 11.59 6.96 -14.41
C ARG A 261 12.65 6.37 -13.45
N ASP A 262 13.73 5.84 -14.03
CA ASP A 262 14.83 5.22 -13.28
C ASP A 262 14.38 4.06 -12.36
N GLY A 263 13.42 3.25 -12.83
CA GLY A 263 12.91 2.09 -12.14
C GLY A 263 12.04 2.45 -10.92
N VAL A 264 11.27 3.52 -10.99
CA VAL A 264 10.46 4.00 -9.86
C VAL A 264 9.54 2.93 -9.28
N LEU A 265 8.95 2.07 -10.12
CA LEU A 265 8.06 1.01 -9.66
C LEU A 265 8.81 -0.08 -8.88
N LEU A 266 10.00 -0.47 -9.34
CA LEU A 266 10.86 -1.39 -8.58
C LEU A 266 11.25 -0.77 -7.23
N LYS A 267 11.70 0.50 -7.25
CA LYS A 267 12.00 1.23 -6.01
C LYS A 267 10.81 1.28 -5.06
N ALA A 268 9.59 1.44 -5.58
CA ALA A 268 8.36 1.48 -4.77
C ALA A 268 8.11 0.15 -4.05
N VAL A 269 8.38 -0.98 -4.68
CA VAL A 269 8.26 -2.30 -4.01
C VAL A 269 9.26 -2.41 -2.86
N TYR A 270 10.53 -2.09 -3.09
CA TYR A 270 11.55 -2.11 -2.03
C TYR A 270 11.25 -1.08 -0.94
N ALA A 271 10.83 0.13 -1.29
CA ALA A 271 10.45 1.16 -0.33
C ALA A 271 9.27 0.70 0.55
N THR A 272 8.29 -0.01 -0.03
CA THR A 272 7.18 -0.59 0.74
C THR A 272 7.67 -1.56 1.81
N VAL A 273 8.60 -2.45 1.47
CA VAL A 273 9.20 -3.38 2.44
C VAL A 273 10.02 -2.65 3.49
N GLN A 274 10.84 -1.65 3.09
CA GLN A 274 11.63 -0.83 4.03
C GLN A 274 10.77 -0.09 5.07
N GLN A 275 9.52 0.23 4.73
CA GLN A 275 8.56 0.91 5.61
C GLN A 275 7.85 -0.05 6.57
N SER A 276 8.51 -1.11 6.99
CA SER A 276 8.00 -2.11 7.93
C SER A 276 8.99 -2.42 9.04
N TYR A 277 8.48 -2.97 10.14
CA TYR A 277 9.26 -3.47 11.26
C TYR A 277 8.66 -4.78 11.77
N ALA A 278 9.48 -5.80 11.95
CA ALA A 278 9.05 -7.13 12.38
C ALA A 278 7.82 -7.66 11.60
N GLY A 279 7.82 -7.45 10.28
CA GLY A 279 6.78 -7.92 9.37
C GLY A 279 5.50 -7.07 9.33
N ARG A 280 5.45 -5.92 10.03
CA ARG A 280 4.31 -4.99 10.04
C ARG A 280 4.70 -3.63 9.49
N PHE A 281 3.80 -3.00 8.73
CA PHE A 281 4.01 -1.63 8.27
C PHE A 281 4.01 -0.64 9.43
N PHE A 282 4.77 0.43 9.31
CA PHE A 282 4.65 1.56 10.23
C PHE A 282 3.22 2.11 10.17
N PRO A 283 2.54 2.30 11.32
CA PRO A 283 1.15 2.73 11.37
C PRO A 283 1.00 4.24 11.14
N ILE A 284 1.54 4.72 10.02
CA ILE A 284 1.51 6.13 9.61
C ILE A 284 0.20 6.41 8.88
N ASN A 285 -0.40 7.57 9.13
CA ASN A 285 -1.65 8.04 8.53
C ASN A 285 -2.85 7.13 8.90
N ASP A 286 -3.88 7.04 8.06
CA ASP A 286 -5.05 6.16 8.27
C ASP A 286 -4.72 4.66 8.16
N ALA A 287 -3.59 4.23 8.69
CA ALA A 287 -3.13 2.85 8.64
C ALA A 287 -3.85 1.93 9.62
N ILE A 288 -4.19 0.73 9.17
CA ILE A 288 -4.58 -0.37 10.05
C ILE A 288 -3.31 -0.98 10.63
N ARG A 289 -3.10 -0.82 11.95
CA ARG A 289 -1.85 -1.18 12.64
C ARG A 289 -1.41 -2.63 12.48
N GLU A 290 -2.36 -3.55 12.37
CA GLU A 290 -2.10 -4.98 12.29
C GLU A 290 -1.67 -5.43 10.89
N LYS A 291 -1.78 -4.55 9.88
CA LYS A 291 -1.35 -4.87 8.52
C LYS A 291 0.17 -4.93 8.41
N GLY A 292 0.61 -5.89 7.63
CA GLY A 292 2.03 -6.14 7.42
C GLY A 292 2.32 -6.69 6.03
N LEU A 293 3.46 -7.34 5.91
CA LEU A 293 4.01 -7.83 4.65
C LEU A 293 3.22 -9.01 4.04
N ASN A 294 2.39 -9.69 4.85
CA ASN A 294 1.51 -10.76 4.35
C ASN A 294 0.19 -10.18 3.81
N THR A 295 0.23 -9.66 2.61
CA THR A 295 -0.94 -9.13 1.89
C THR A 295 -0.91 -9.54 0.43
N VAL A 296 -2.09 -9.68 -0.18
CA VAL A 296 -2.21 -10.12 -1.57
C VAL A 296 -1.48 -9.19 -2.53
N GLU A 297 -1.57 -7.89 -2.30
CA GLU A 297 -0.94 -6.87 -3.14
C GLU A 297 0.59 -7.04 -3.17
N LEU A 298 1.17 -7.31 -2.00
CA LEU A 298 2.62 -7.51 -1.91
C LEU A 298 3.05 -8.88 -2.44
N LYS A 299 2.19 -9.91 -2.35
CA LYS A 299 2.46 -11.20 -2.98
C LYS A 299 2.63 -11.08 -4.51
N TYR A 300 1.76 -10.32 -5.19
CA TYR A 300 1.93 -10.01 -6.61
C TYR A 300 3.21 -9.23 -6.87
N ALA A 301 3.41 -8.14 -6.12
CA ALA A 301 4.58 -7.29 -6.31
C ALA A 301 5.90 -8.04 -6.14
N LEU A 302 6.00 -8.89 -5.12
CA LEU A 302 7.21 -9.68 -4.86
C LEU A 302 7.45 -10.75 -5.93
N ALA A 303 6.40 -11.43 -6.39
CA ALA A 303 6.53 -12.45 -7.43
C ALA A 303 7.03 -11.83 -8.74
N ILE A 304 6.41 -10.75 -9.19
CA ILE A 304 6.78 -10.03 -10.42
C ILE A 304 8.20 -9.45 -10.31
N VAL A 305 8.53 -8.77 -9.20
CA VAL A 305 9.86 -8.16 -9.05
C VAL A 305 10.94 -9.21 -8.87
N TYR A 306 10.65 -10.34 -8.21
CA TYR A 306 11.60 -11.45 -8.10
C TYR A 306 11.91 -12.05 -9.48
N ASP A 307 10.89 -12.29 -10.30
CA ASP A 307 11.08 -12.79 -11.66
C ASP A 307 11.95 -11.87 -12.52
N LEU A 308 11.73 -10.55 -12.41
CA LEU A 308 12.48 -9.52 -13.13
C LEU A 308 13.93 -9.35 -12.66
N THR A 309 14.19 -9.55 -11.36
CA THR A 309 15.48 -9.15 -10.77
C THR A 309 16.33 -10.31 -10.28
N GLY A 310 15.73 -11.46 -9.95
CA GLY A 310 16.39 -12.58 -9.29
C GLY A 310 16.93 -12.23 -7.90
N ASP A 311 16.44 -11.15 -7.26
CA ASP A 311 16.95 -10.71 -5.96
C ASP A 311 16.51 -11.65 -4.84
N SER A 312 17.42 -12.53 -4.42
CA SER A 312 17.17 -13.53 -3.37
C SER A 312 16.82 -12.95 -2.01
N SER A 313 16.99 -11.65 -1.77
CA SER A 313 16.56 -11.01 -0.54
C SER A 313 15.04 -10.86 -0.45
N LEU A 314 14.33 -10.85 -1.57
CA LEU A 314 12.88 -10.85 -1.60
C LEU A 314 12.29 -12.16 -1.07
N LEU A 315 13.02 -13.28 -1.16
CA LEU A 315 12.62 -14.57 -0.58
C LEU A 315 12.53 -14.52 0.96
N ASP A 316 13.33 -13.67 1.61
CA ASP A 316 13.24 -13.44 3.05
C ASP A 316 11.88 -12.80 3.43
N VAL A 317 11.43 -11.84 2.63
CA VAL A 317 10.11 -11.21 2.80
C VAL A 317 8.98 -12.21 2.55
N VAL A 318 9.11 -13.04 1.51
CA VAL A 318 8.13 -14.10 1.20
C VAL A 318 8.05 -15.14 2.31
N SER A 319 9.15 -15.44 2.99
CA SER A 319 9.14 -16.35 4.15
C SER A 319 8.24 -15.89 5.31
N MET A 320 7.88 -14.60 5.34
CA MET A 320 6.93 -14.02 6.31
C MET A 320 5.47 -14.07 5.83
N GLN A 321 5.22 -14.59 4.62
CA GLN A 321 3.88 -14.70 4.02
C GLN A 321 3.33 -16.12 4.15
N ASP A 322 2.00 -16.25 4.13
CA ASP A 322 1.29 -17.53 4.27
C ASP A 322 0.97 -18.21 2.94
N GLY A 323 1.59 -17.77 1.84
CA GLY A 323 1.38 -18.30 0.50
C GLY A 323 1.88 -17.35 -0.56
N VAL A 324 1.85 -17.81 -1.79
CA VAL A 324 2.23 -17.07 -3.01
C VAL A 324 1.07 -16.99 -3.98
N VAL A 325 1.20 -16.18 -5.03
CA VAL A 325 0.21 -16.09 -6.11
C VAL A 325 0.25 -17.34 -7.00
N PRO A 326 -0.89 -17.81 -7.56
CA PRO A 326 -0.98 -19.00 -8.38
C PRO A 326 -0.56 -18.72 -9.84
N THR A 327 0.65 -18.20 -10.04
CA THR A 327 1.24 -17.86 -11.32
C THR A 327 2.62 -18.50 -11.45
N HIS A 328 3.19 -18.49 -12.64
CA HIS A 328 4.55 -19.01 -12.87
C HIS A 328 5.62 -18.32 -12.03
N GLU A 329 5.50 -17.00 -11.84
CA GLU A 329 6.40 -16.22 -10.99
C GLU A 329 6.27 -16.65 -9.53
N GLY A 330 5.03 -16.89 -9.06
CA GLY A 330 4.77 -17.39 -7.70
C GLY A 330 5.34 -18.80 -7.48
N GLU A 331 5.26 -19.68 -8.47
CA GLU A 331 5.88 -21.01 -8.44
C GLU A 331 7.40 -20.92 -8.40
N ALA A 332 8.01 -20.13 -9.31
CA ALA A 332 9.45 -19.95 -9.37
C ALA A 332 10.01 -19.42 -8.04
N LEU A 333 9.36 -18.41 -7.47
CA LEU A 333 9.71 -17.82 -6.19
C LEU A 333 9.59 -18.82 -5.03
N ALA A 334 8.51 -19.62 -4.97
CA ALA A 334 8.33 -20.65 -3.93
C ALA A 334 9.33 -21.81 -4.06
N ARG A 335 9.68 -22.18 -5.29
CA ARG A 335 10.71 -23.18 -5.57
C ARG A 335 12.08 -22.72 -5.06
N ASP A 336 12.48 -21.51 -5.39
CA ASP A 336 13.78 -20.97 -5.00
C ASP A 336 13.88 -20.75 -3.48
N LEU A 337 12.75 -20.37 -2.84
CA LEU A 337 12.63 -20.37 -1.39
C LEU A 337 12.87 -21.77 -0.80
N SER A 338 12.27 -22.82 -1.39
CA SER A 338 12.42 -24.20 -0.93
C SER A 338 13.85 -24.75 -1.09
N LEU A 339 14.58 -24.26 -2.08
CA LEU A 339 15.99 -24.56 -2.31
C LEU A 339 16.94 -23.84 -1.35
N GLY A 340 16.42 -22.97 -0.46
CA GLY A 340 17.22 -22.24 0.51
C GLY A 340 18.08 -21.13 -0.11
N LEU A 341 17.69 -20.58 -1.27
CA LEU A 341 18.42 -19.50 -1.93
C LEU A 341 18.22 -18.14 -1.26
N THR A 342 17.48 -18.10 -0.16
CA THR A 342 17.17 -16.89 0.59
C THR A 342 18.42 -16.19 1.13
N THR A 343 18.49 -14.90 0.91
CA THR A 343 19.41 -14.01 1.63
C THR A 343 18.61 -13.03 2.49
N PRO A 344 19.12 -12.57 3.65
CA PRO A 344 18.39 -11.62 4.48
C PRO A 344 18.05 -10.34 3.71
N PHE A 345 16.80 -9.86 3.84
CA PHE A 345 16.42 -8.59 3.25
C PHE A 345 17.21 -7.45 3.92
N PRO A 346 17.84 -6.55 3.15
CA PRO A 346 18.72 -5.53 3.69
C PRO A 346 17.91 -4.37 4.28
N PHE A 347 17.25 -4.59 5.42
CA PHE A 347 16.66 -3.50 6.20
C PHE A 347 17.76 -2.52 6.59
N LYS A 348 17.61 -1.26 6.19
CA LYS A 348 18.62 -0.23 6.39
C LYS A 348 18.02 1.11 6.73
N SER A 349 18.84 2.00 7.29
CA SER A 349 18.52 3.40 7.40
C SER A 349 18.29 3.99 6.02
N SER A 350 17.19 4.73 5.86
CA SER A 350 16.73 5.24 4.57
C SER A 350 16.07 6.60 4.74
N LEU A 351 16.34 7.50 3.84
CA LEU A 351 15.59 8.74 3.66
C LEU A 351 14.74 8.57 2.40
N LEU A 352 13.45 8.35 2.57
CA LEU A 352 12.49 8.25 1.47
C LEU A 352 11.88 9.63 1.26
N ARG A 353 12.38 10.36 0.27
CA ARG A 353 11.88 11.71 -0.07
C ARG A 353 10.42 11.62 -0.48
N ASP A 354 9.65 12.67 -0.22
CA ASP A 354 8.23 12.77 -0.54
C ASP A 354 7.98 13.78 -1.67
N GLY A 355 6.82 13.65 -2.32
CA GLY A 355 6.47 14.41 -3.51
C GLY A 355 7.07 13.86 -4.81
N SER A 356 6.44 14.19 -5.94
CA SER A 356 6.83 13.68 -7.27
C SER A 356 8.27 14.00 -7.65
N ASN A 357 8.81 15.12 -7.17
CA ASN A 357 10.21 15.53 -7.37
C ASN A 357 11.12 15.18 -6.17
N GLY A 358 10.56 14.65 -5.08
CA GLY A 358 11.29 14.39 -3.86
C GLY A 358 11.64 15.68 -3.06
N ASP A 359 10.82 16.71 -3.19
CA ASP A 359 11.03 18.05 -2.61
C ASP A 359 9.95 18.44 -1.58
N GLN A 360 9.06 17.50 -1.22
CA GLN A 360 7.99 17.73 -0.25
C GLN A 360 8.25 17.02 1.09
N GLY A 361 9.46 17.17 1.62
CA GLY A 361 9.89 16.49 2.83
C GLY A 361 10.34 15.06 2.58
N ALA A 362 10.30 14.22 3.62
CA ALA A 362 10.72 12.81 3.54
C ALA A 362 10.18 11.98 4.71
N LEU A 363 10.17 10.68 4.56
CA LEU A 363 10.12 9.73 5.68
C LEU A 363 11.57 9.29 5.98
N ALA A 364 12.09 9.63 7.17
CA ALA A 364 13.42 9.22 7.59
C ALA A 364 13.34 7.99 8.50
N ILE A 365 14.08 6.95 8.18
CA ILE A 365 14.19 5.71 8.96
C ILE A 365 15.65 5.57 9.38
N LEU A 366 15.92 5.54 10.68
CA LEU A 366 17.23 5.22 11.26
C LEU A 366 17.15 3.81 11.84
N ARG A 367 18.09 2.94 11.51
CA ARG A 367 18.11 1.55 11.98
C ARG A 367 19.48 1.19 12.53
N ALA A 368 19.50 0.41 13.61
CA ALA A 368 20.70 -0.16 14.17
C ALA A 368 20.46 -1.61 14.61
N GLY A 369 21.46 -2.46 14.44
CA GLY A 369 21.33 -3.89 14.67
C GLY A 369 20.75 -4.63 13.46
N ASP A 370 20.07 -5.73 13.73
CA ASP A 370 19.40 -6.55 12.73
C ASP A 370 17.96 -6.06 12.42
N ALA A 371 17.16 -6.87 11.72
CA ALA A 371 15.79 -6.54 11.35
C ALA A 371 14.84 -6.29 12.56
N ARG A 372 15.23 -6.74 13.76
CA ARG A 372 14.51 -6.54 15.02
C ARG A 372 15.20 -5.57 15.97
N GLY A 373 16.34 -5.01 15.59
CA GLY A 373 17.08 -4.01 16.35
C GLY A 373 16.38 -2.66 16.41
N ALA A 374 17.06 -1.66 16.95
CA ALA A 374 16.50 -0.33 17.12
C ALA A 374 16.12 0.31 15.78
N ALA A 375 14.93 0.91 15.72
CA ALA A 375 14.49 1.69 14.57
C ALA A 375 13.74 2.95 15.01
N VAL A 376 14.18 4.11 14.51
CA VAL A 376 13.49 5.40 14.64
C VAL A 376 12.87 5.74 13.30
N VAL A 377 11.58 6.07 13.30
CA VAL A 377 10.86 6.55 12.12
C VAL A 377 10.46 7.99 12.37
N PHE A 378 11.00 8.91 11.62
CA PHE A 378 10.72 10.34 11.71
C PHE A 378 9.92 10.80 10.51
N LYS A 379 8.87 11.58 10.73
CA LYS A 379 7.88 11.96 9.73
C LYS A 379 7.88 13.45 9.35
N PRO A 380 8.91 14.00 8.72
CA PRO A 380 8.84 15.27 8.03
C PRO A 380 8.28 15.12 6.59
N THR A 381 7.15 14.42 6.40
CA THR A 381 6.49 14.20 5.10
C THR A 381 5.49 15.31 4.77
N SER A 382 4.94 15.29 3.55
CA SER A 382 3.74 16.05 3.19
C SER A 382 2.50 15.57 3.95
N GLN A 383 1.29 16.11 3.66
CA GLN A 383 0.05 15.74 4.37
C GLN A 383 -0.34 14.27 4.17
N GLY A 384 -0.04 13.69 3.03
CA GLY A 384 -0.52 12.33 2.73
C GLY A 384 -1.94 12.33 2.16
N LEU A 385 -2.29 13.37 1.47
CA LEU A 385 -3.61 13.57 0.88
C LEU A 385 -4.73 13.48 1.95
N GLY A 386 -5.90 12.99 1.61
CA GLY A 386 -7.03 12.84 2.54
C GLY A 386 -6.83 11.78 3.64
N HIS A 387 -5.75 10.98 3.58
CA HIS A 387 -5.41 9.97 4.58
C HIS A 387 -4.41 10.44 5.62
N GLY A 388 -3.78 11.60 5.41
CA GLY A 388 -2.77 12.13 6.31
C GLY A 388 -3.30 12.61 7.64
N HIS A 389 -2.41 12.61 8.63
CA HIS A 389 -2.64 13.11 9.97
C HIS A 389 -1.87 14.43 10.19
N PHE A 390 -2.21 15.18 11.22
CA PHE A 390 -1.54 16.43 11.59
C PHE A 390 -0.36 16.15 12.53
N ASP A 391 0.65 15.45 12.02
CA ASP A 391 1.72 14.81 12.80
C ASP A 391 3.13 15.09 12.24
N ARG A 392 3.31 16.23 11.51
CA ARG A 392 4.63 16.65 11.02
C ARG A 392 5.63 16.72 12.16
N LEU A 393 6.86 16.28 11.87
CA LEU A 393 7.94 16.17 12.85
C LEU A 393 7.63 15.19 14.00
N GLY A 394 6.62 14.32 13.83
CA GLY A 394 6.36 13.19 14.72
C GLY A 394 7.35 12.05 14.51
N PHE A 395 7.48 11.18 15.51
CA PHE A 395 8.34 10.00 15.39
C PHE A 395 7.76 8.78 16.09
N LEU A 396 8.23 7.61 15.64
CA LEU A 396 8.02 6.31 16.28
C LEU A 396 9.37 5.70 16.64
N TYR A 397 9.37 4.85 17.65
CA TYR A 397 10.55 4.07 18.03
C TYR A 397 10.19 2.62 18.27
N TYR A 398 11.03 1.76 17.73
CA TYR A 398 10.96 0.31 17.84
C TYR A 398 12.28 -0.22 18.38
N ASP A 399 12.21 -1.29 19.18
CA ASP A 399 13.39 -2.00 19.66
C ASP A 399 13.04 -3.44 20.03
N ASP A 400 13.98 -4.37 19.86
CA ASP A 400 13.85 -5.80 20.13
C ASP A 400 12.53 -6.42 19.60
N GLY A 401 12.13 -6.01 18.40
CA GLY A 401 10.91 -6.49 17.74
C GLY A 401 9.61 -5.88 18.28
N HIS A 402 9.68 -4.88 19.15
CA HIS A 402 8.54 -4.22 19.78
C HIS A 402 8.44 -2.74 19.41
N GLU A 403 7.21 -2.24 19.38
CA GLU A 403 6.93 -0.82 19.32
C GLU A 403 7.05 -0.21 20.72
N VAL A 404 7.93 0.76 20.90
CA VAL A 404 8.20 1.44 22.16
C VAL A 404 7.51 2.79 22.21
N VAL A 405 7.84 3.70 21.27
CA VAL A 405 7.12 4.96 21.06
C VAL A 405 6.18 4.75 19.88
N ALA A 406 4.89 4.88 20.15
CA ALA A 406 3.83 4.39 19.28
C ALA A 406 3.16 5.51 18.49
N ASP A 407 2.65 5.17 17.30
CA ASP A 407 1.62 5.92 16.62
C ASP A 407 0.26 5.20 16.73
N TYR A 408 -0.82 5.95 16.66
CA TYR A 408 -2.16 5.36 16.77
C TYR A 408 -2.59 4.68 15.46
N GLY A 409 -2.20 5.23 14.32
CA GLY A 409 -2.78 4.89 13.03
C GLY A 409 -4.24 5.33 12.93
N ALA A 410 -5.03 4.67 12.08
CA ALA A 410 -6.47 4.95 12.00
C ALA A 410 -7.20 4.58 13.30
N ALA A 411 -8.29 5.27 13.59
CA ALA A 411 -9.15 4.98 14.73
C ALA A 411 -9.71 3.56 14.67
N ARG A 412 -9.88 2.92 15.82
CA ARG A 412 -10.38 1.54 15.92
C ARG A 412 -11.06 1.29 17.25
N PHE A 413 -11.94 0.31 17.24
CA PHE A 413 -12.45 -0.30 18.46
C PHE A 413 -11.69 -1.59 18.79
N LEU A 414 -11.54 -1.89 20.06
CA LEU A 414 -11.04 -3.20 20.51
C LEU A 414 -12.05 -4.28 20.11
N ASN A 415 -11.54 -5.41 19.60
CA ASN A 415 -12.33 -6.58 19.19
C ASN A 415 -13.36 -6.35 18.07
N VAL A 416 -13.22 -5.25 17.31
CA VAL A 416 -14.00 -5.01 16.10
C VAL A 416 -13.09 -5.14 14.89
N GLU A 417 -13.57 -5.83 13.87
CA GLU A 417 -12.81 -5.97 12.62
C GLU A 417 -12.45 -4.60 12.05
N PRO A 418 -11.19 -4.41 11.59
CA PRO A 418 -10.72 -3.12 11.08
C PRO A 418 -11.57 -2.53 9.96
N LYS A 419 -12.18 -3.36 9.10
CA LYS A 419 -13.07 -2.91 8.02
C LYS A 419 -14.34 -2.20 8.52
N ASN A 420 -14.74 -2.46 9.75
CA ASN A 420 -15.90 -1.83 10.40
C ASN A 420 -15.51 -0.63 11.27
N GLY A 421 -14.26 -0.21 11.20
CA GLY A 421 -13.67 0.88 11.96
C GLY A 421 -12.76 1.73 11.08
N GLY A 422 -11.60 2.05 11.60
CA GLY A 422 -10.60 2.82 10.90
C GLY A 422 -11.07 4.24 10.60
N ARG A 423 -10.72 4.74 9.43
CA ARG A 423 -11.04 6.12 9.01
C ARG A 423 -12.53 6.46 8.95
N TYR A 424 -13.41 5.48 9.03
CA TYR A 424 -14.86 5.71 9.01
C TYR A 424 -15.47 5.97 10.40
N LEU A 425 -14.68 5.82 11.47
CA LEU A 425 -15.09 6.15 12.82
C LEU A 425 -14.99 7.67 13.05
N PRO A 426 -15.95 8.28 13.77
CA PRO A 426 -15.85 9.68 14.15
C PRO A 426 -14.55 10.02 14.90
N GLU A 427 -14.03 9.08 15.69
CA GLU A 427 -12.78 9.20 16.42
C GLU A 427 -11.55 9.26 15.53
N ASN A 428 -11.67 8.94 14.24
CA ASN A 428 -10.59 9.18 13.30
C ASN A 428 -10.33 10.68 13.13
N GLU A 429 -11.39 11.46 12.99
CA GLU A 429 -11.30 12.92 12.89
C GLU A 429 -11.06 13.59 14.26
N THR A 430 -11.72 13.11 15.32
CA THR A 430 -11.67 13.78 16.63
C THR A 430 -10.48 13.35 17.50
N TRP A 431 -9.77 12.28 17.15
CA TRP A 431 -8.58 11.79 17.85
C TRP A 431 -7.43 11.43 16.90
N ALA A 432 -7.59 10.39 16.08
CA ALA A 432 -6.46 9.77 15.40
C ALA A 432 -5.68 10.72 14.47
N LYS A 433 -6.36 11.66 13.81
CA LYS A 433 -5.74 12.68 12.97
C LYS A 433 -5.17 13.88 13.74
N GLN A 434 -5.57 14.07 14.99
CA GLN A 434 -5.22 15.26 15.74
C GLN A 434 -3.76 15.25 16.22
N THR A 435 -3.09 16.38 16.21
CA THR A 435 -1.67 16.50 16.53
C THR A 435 -1.33 15.92 17.91
N ILE A 436 -2.20 16.09 18.90
CA ILE A 436 -1.98 15.57 20.26
C ILE A 436 -1.98 14.03 20.33
N ALA A 437 -2.52 13.33 19.33
CA ALA A 437 -2.48 11.87 19.24
C ALA A 437 -1.13 11.33 18.76
N HIS A 438 -0.18 12.20 18.42
CA HIS A 438 1.11 11.87 17.86
C HIS A 438 2.26 12.39 18.71
N ASN A 439 3.47 11.87 18.49
CA ASN A 439 4.68 12.25 19.22
C ASN A 439 5.32 13.48 18.58
N THR A 440 4.61 14.61 18.56
CA THR A 440 5.07 15.88 18.00
C THR A 440 4.58 17.07 18.82
N LEU A 441 5.19 18.23 18.65
CA LEU A 441 4.85 19.43 19.43
C LEU A 441 3.49 19.99 19.03
N VAL A 442 2.65 20.26 20.03
CA VAL A 442 1.37 20.95 19.91
C VAL A 442 1.52 22.37 20.48
N VAL A 443 0.95 23.36 19.81
CA VAL A 443 0.94 24.75 20.25
C VAL A 443 -0.50 25.16 20.58
N ASP A 444 -0.71 25.74 21.76
CA ASP A 444 -1.98 26.29 22.25
C ASP A 444 -3.18 25.32 22.17
N GLN A 445 -2.91 24.00 22.30
CA GLN A 445 -3.91 22.93 22.15
C GLN A 445 -4.58 22.88 20.78
N GLU A 446 -3.96 23.45 19.75
CA GLU A 446 -4.45 23.41 18.39
C GLU A 446 -3.76 22.31 17.57
N SER A 447 -4.45 21.74 16.59
CA SER A 447 -3.81 20.85 15.62
C SER A 447 -3.06 21.66 14.56
N GLN A 448 -1.96 21.07 14.05
CA GLN A 448 -1.20 21.66 12.94
C GLN A 448 -2.16 22.05 11.80
N PHE A 449 -1.92 23.19 11.18
CA PHE A 449 -2.76 23.75 10.11
C PHE A 449 -4.23 23.96 10.50
N GLY A 450 -4.53 24.11 11.79
CA GLY A 450 -5.90 24.22 12.29
C GLY A 450 -6.77 22.97 12.06
N GLY A 451 -6.15 21.81 11.82
CA GLY A 451 -6.85 20.56 11.50
C GLY A 451 -7.46 20.55 10.10
N ASP A 452 -6.99 21.40 9.19
CA ASP A 452 -7.41 21.45 7.79
C ASP A 452 -6.40 20.76 6.88
N TRP A 453 -6.80 19.65 6.27
CA TRP A 453 -5.89 18.82 5.47
C TRP A 453 -5.55 19.45 4.11
N GLU A 454 -6.45 20.25 3.52
CA GLU A 454 -6.20 20.94 2.25
C GLU A 454 -5.14 22.02 2.45
N THR A 455 -5.24 22.78 3.53
CA THR A 455 -4.19 23.73 3.96
C THR A 455 -2.87 22.97 4.21
N GLY A 456 -2.92 21.89 4.98
CA GLY A 456 -1.75 21.07 5.29
C GLY A 456 -1.05 20.52 4.04
N GLN A 457 -1.79 20.17 2.98
CA GLN A 457 -1.23 19.63 1.74
C GLN A 457 -0.35 20.63 0.97
N ASN A 458 -0.54 21.94 1.20
CA ASN A 458 0.24 22.98 0.54
C ASN A 458 1.64 23.18 1.15
N TYR A 459 1.94 22.53 2.28
CA TYR A 459 3.16 22.73 3.03
C TYR A 459 3.81 21.41 3.40
N ALA A 460 5.13 21.36 3.29
CA ALA A 460 5.94 20.23 3.71
C ALA A 460 7.13 20.70 4.57
N PRO A 461 7.58 19.91 5.54
CA PRO A 461 8.78 20.21 6.29
C PRO A 461 10.03 20.21 5.38
N HIS A 462 11.00 21.04 5.74
CA HIS A 462 12.31 21.02 5.11
C HIS A 462 13.25 20.11 5.90
N VAL A 463 13.80 19.09 5.23
CA VAL A 463 14.79 18.19 5.83
C VAL A 463 16.14 18.90 5.85
N ILE A 464 16.67 19.15 7.05
CA ILE A 464 17.94 19.87 7.25
C ILE A 464 19.13 18.93 7.21
N ALA A 465 18.97 17.72 7.78
CA ALA A 465 20.04 16.74 7.90
C ALA A 465 19.50 15.31 7.86
N TYR A 466 20.27 14.42 7.25
CA TYR A 466 20.16 12.97 7.34
C TYR A 466 21.58 12.41 7.17
N GLU A 467 22.21 12.07 8.28
CA GLU A 467 23.64 11.79 8.29
C GLU A 467 24.01 10.66 9.26
N THR A 468 25.17 10.06 9.04
CA THR A 468 25.82 9.17 10.00
C THR A 468 27.22 9.70 10.31
N VAL A 469 27.45 10.07 11.55
CA VAL A 469 28.72 10.64 12.02
C VAL A 469 29.24 9.82 13.20
N ASN A 470 30.40 9.19 13.06
CA ASN A 470 31.01 8.36 14.09
C ASN A 470 30.08 7.26 14.66
N GLY A 471 29.26 6.68 13.81
CA GLY A 471 28.27 5.65 14.19
C GLY A 471 26.95 6.21 14.74
N ILE A 472 26.87 7.49 15.02
CA ILE A 472 25.62 8.17 15.39
C ILE A 472 24.84 8.46 14.11
N GLN A 473 23.62 7.97 14.02
CA GLN A 473 22.72 8.30 12.91
C GLN A 473 21.79 9.42 13.36
N LEU A 474 21.66 10.44 12.54
CA LEU A 474 20.81 11.59 12.87
C LEU A 474 19.95 12.04 11.68
N THR A 475 18.83 12.62 12.01
CA THR A 475 17.93 13.29 11.07
C THR A 475 17.35 14.53 11.72
N ALA A 476 17.19 15.59 10.93
CA ALA A 476 16.60 16.84 11.40
C ALA A 476 15.74 17.48 10.32
N ALA A 477 14.66 18.11 10.75
CA ALA A 477 13.78 18.87 9.86
C ALA A 477 13.17 20.08 10.58
N GLU A 478 12.71 21.05 9.79
CA GLU A 478 12.06 22.27 10.26
C GLU A 478 10.74 22.52 9.52
N LEU A 479 9.85 23.25 10.17
CA LEU A 479 8.53 23.61 9.65
C LEU A 479 8.05 24.93 10.27
N ASP A 480 7.83 25.93 9.43
CA ASP A 480 7.46 27.30 9.85
C ASP A 480 5.98 27.63 9.61
N THR A 481 5.23 26.68 9.10
CA THR A 481 3.86 26.89 8.58
C THR A 481 2.78 26.12 9.35
N ALA A 482 3.16 25.24 10.28
CA ALA A 482 2.21 24.41 11.03
C ALA A 482 1.30 25.25 11.95
N TYR A 483 1.84 26.34 12.50
CA TYR A 483 1.15 27.27 13.40
C TYR A 483 1.56 28.70 13.04
N GLU A 484 0.62 29.62 13.09
CA GLU A 484 0.89 31.02 12.77
C GLU A 484 1.93 31.62 13.72
N GLY A 485 2.99 32.20 13.18
CA GLY A 485 4.06 32.85 13.93
C GLY A 485 4.95 31.92 14.76
N VAL A 486 4.89 30.61 14.55
CA VAL A 486 5.74 29.63 15.27
C VAL A 486 6.58 28.81 14.29
N SER A 487 7.88 28.87 14.48
CA SER A 487 8.85 28.03 13.76
C SER A 487 9.20 26.81 14.61
N LEU A 488 9.07 25.62 14.01
CA LEU A 488 9.37 24.33 14.64
C LEU A 488 10.60 23.69 14.01
N GLN A 489 11.45 23.09 14.86
CA GLN A 489 12.57 22.28 14.42
C GLN A 489 12.69 21.06 15.33
N ARG A 490 12.99 19.90 14.75
CA ARG A 490 13.29 18.68 15.51
C ARG A 490 14.50 17.97 14.95
N LEU A 491 15.36 17.49 15.86
CA LEU A 491 16.47 16.60 15.57
C LEU A 491 16.27 15.31 16.37
N LEU A 492 16.41 14.18 15.69
CA LEU A 492 16.45 12.86 16.29
C LEU A 492 17.80 12.22 15.97
N ALA A 493 18.44 11.64 16.98
CA ALA A 493 19.67 10.88 16.79
C ALA A 493 19.57 9.52 17.47
N LEU A 494 19.95 8.47 16.76
CA LEU A 494 20.15 7.13 17.28
C LEU A 494 21.63 6.93 17.61
N VAL A 495 21.92 6.80 18.90
CA VAL A 495 23.29 6.84 19.43
C VAL A 495 23.68 5.46 19.95
N PRO A 496 24.75 4.84 19.43
CA PRO A 496 25.23 3.55 19.92
C PRO A 496 25.85 3.67 21.31
N GLN A 497 25.57 2.69 22.17
CA GLN A 497 26.19 2.53 23.48
C GLN A 497 27.36 1.53 23.42
N PRO A 498 28.34 1.66 24.31
CA PRO A 498 29.49 0.74 24.36
C PRO A 498 29.13 -0.73 24.63
N ASP A 499 27.99 -0.98 25.27
CA ASP A 499 27.45 -2.32 25.59
C ASP A 499 26.64 -2.93 24.44
N GLY A 500 26.55 -2.26 23.30
CA GLY A 500 25.79 -2.69 22.13
C GLY A 500 24.34 -2.22 22.11
N GLY A 501 23.86 -1.54 23.14
CA GLY A 501 22.55 -0.89 23.16
C GLY A 501 22.49 0.39 22.32
N GLN A 502 21.31 0.97 22.26
CA GLN A 502 21.05 2.25 21.59
C GLN A 502 20.26 3.16 22.53
N TYR A 503 20.42 4.47 22.39
CA TYR A 503 19.50 5.44 22.95
C TYR A 503 19.16 6.53 21.93
N ILE A 504 18.03 7.19 22.14
CA ILE A 504 17.58 8.27 21.28
C ILE A 504 17.87 9.60 21.96
N VAL A 505 18.43 10.53 21.19
CA VAL A 505 18.46 11.96 21.54
C VAL A 505 17.38 12.64 20.72
N ASP A 506 16.45 13.32 21.40
CA ASP A 506 15.36 14.07 20.81
C ASP A 506 15.49 15.54 21.22
N ILE A 507 15.72 16.42 20.24
CA ILE A 507 15.85 17.86 20.45
C ILE A 507 14.73 18.55 19.68
N VAL A 508 13.77 19.11 20.42
CA VAL A 508 12.67 19.93 19.89
C VAL A 508 12.94 21.40 20.18
N ARG A 509 12.79 22.22 19.15
CA ARG A 509 12.93 23.67 19.26
C ARG A 509 11.69 24.34 18.68
N ALA A 510 11.08 25.22 19.44
CA ALA A 510 10.05 26.16 18.98
C ALA A 510 10.57 27.61 19.13
N ARG A 511 10.26 28.46 18.17
CA ARG A 511 10.55 29.90 18.19
C ARG A 511 9.31 30.66 17.83
N SER A 512 8.98 31.68 18.60
CA SER A 512 7.91 32.62 18.35
C SER A 512 8.24 33.98 19.00
N ASP A 513 7.67 35.04 18.46
CA ASP A 513 7.74 36.41 19.04
C ASP A 513 6.61 36.64 20.05
N THR A 514 5.67 35.72 20.21
CA THR A 514 4.54 35.76 21.14
C THR A 514 4.62 34.62 22.14
N GLN A 515 3.92 34.76 23.27
CA GLN A 515 3.85 33.72 24.29
C GLN A 515 2.83 32.65 23.88
N HIS A 516 3.23 31.40 23.95
CA HIS A 516 2.40 30.22 23.67
C HIS A 516 2.49 29.17 24.78
N THR A 517 1.53 28.28 24.79
CA THR A 517 1.60 27.03 25.56
C THR A 517 2.05 25.90 24.63
N TYR A 518 2.97 25.08 25.09
CA TYR A 518 3.54 23.97 24.31
C TYR A 518 3.29 22.65 25.03
N ASP A 519 2.70 21.69 24.33
CA ASP A 519 2.57 20.31 24.78
C ASP A 519 3.43 19.39 23.91
N LEU A 520 4.27 18.56 24.53
CA LEU A 520 5.08 17.55 23.84
C LEU A 520 4.63 16.17 24.30
N PRO A 521 3.65 15.55 23.63
CA PRO A 521 3.18 14.22 23.97
C PRO A 521 4.19 13.15 23.59
N VAL A 522 4.27 12.10 24.41
CA VAL A 522 4.98 10.86 24.12
C VAL A 522 4.05 9.69 24.38
N HIS A 523 3.59 9.06 23.31
CA HIS A 523 2.74 7.90 23.36
C HIS A 523 3.61 6.64 23.36
N PHE A 524 3.64 5.91 24.47
CA PHE A 524 4.50 4.72 24.61
C PHE A 524 3.70 3.47 24.92
N LYS A 525 4.27 2.32 24.56
CA LYS A 525 3.76 0.99 24.91
C LYS A 525 4.43 0.51 26.18
N GLY A 526 3.64 0.25 27.22
CA GLY A 526 4.16 -0.27 28.48
C GLY A 526 3.42 0.28 29.69
N GLN A 527 3.95 0.01 30.87
CA GLN A 527 3.45 0.49 32.15
C GLN A 527 4.48 1.42 32.78
N LEU A 528 4.02 2.55 33.28
CA LEU A 528 4.83 3.41 34.13
C LEU A 528 4.96 2.75 35.51
N ILE A 529 6.16 2.26 35.83
CA ILE A 529 6.44 1.54 37.08
C ILE A 529 6.94 2.51 38.15
N GLU A 530 7.87 3.41 37.77
CA GLU A 530 8.52 4.34 38.67
C GLU A 530 8.87 5.63 37.95
N THR A 531 8.86 6.73 38.68
CA THR A 531 9.33 8.05 38.22
C THR A 531 10.35 8.59 39.19
N GLY A 532 11.36 9.31 38.69
CA GLY A 532 12.35 10.03 39.52
C GLY A 532 11.78 11.28 40.22
N PHE A 533 10.50 11.57 40.02
CA PHE A 533 9.79 12.73 40.58
C PHE A 533 8.43 12.30 41.14
N LYS A 534 7.89 13.15 42.04
CA LYS A 534 6.61 12.87 42.69
C LYS A 534 5.44 13.17 41.73
N LEU A 535 4.48 12.24 41.69
CA LEU A 535 3.21 12.40 40.98
C LEU A 535 2.06 12.62 41.97
N ASP A 536 1.27 13.65 41.71
CA ASP A 536 0.00 13.88 42.39
C ASP A 536 -1.12 13.23 41.57
N HIS A 537 -1.70 12.15 42.09
CA HIS A 537 -2.69 11.34 41.40
C HIS A 537 -4.13 11.88 41.61
N ALA A 538 -4.94 11.81 40.56
CA ALA A 538 -6.38 12.02 40.66
C ALA A 538 -7.00 10.86 41.46
N THR A 539 -7.60 11.16 42.60
CA THR A 539 -8.08 10.16 43.56
C THR A 539 -9.59 9.91 43.53
N SER A 540 -10.36 10.84 42.93
CA SER A 540 -11.83 10.78 42.95
C SER A 540 -12.47 10.77 41.58
N GLN A 541 -11.98 11.57 40.65
CA GLN A 541 -12.51 11.68 39.29
C GLN A 541 -11.42 12.06 38.31
N LEU A 542 -11.43 11.40 37.16
CA LEU A 542 -10.62 11.79 36.02
C LEU A 542 -11.33 12.90 35.26
N THR A 543 -10.57 13.90 34.81
CA THR A 543 -11.07 14.99 33.96
C THR A 543 -10.37 14.96 32.61
N PRO A 544 -11.06 15.26 31.49
CA PRO A 544 -10.39 15.41 30.22
C PRO A 544 -9.40 16.58 30.24
N PHE A 545 -8.36 16.48 29.45
CA PHE A 545 -7.32 17.51 29.35
C PHE A 545 -7.80 18.78 28.62
N GLY A 546 -8.83 18.65 27.80
CA GLY A 546 -9.44 19.74 27.04
C GLY A 546 -10.77 19.31 26.44
N THR A 547 -11.30 20.14 25.55
CA THR A 547 -12.66 19.98 24.99
C THR A 547 -12.67 19.75 23.48
N ALA A 548 -11.53 19.92 22.78
CA ALA A 548 -11.40 19.85 21.33
C ALA A 548 -10.01 19.32 20.93
N ASN A 549 -9.76 19.19 19.62
CA ASN A 549 -8.47 18.91 19.01
C ASN A 549 -7.76 17.65 19.56
N GLY A 550 -8.55 16.63 19.96
CA GLY A 550 -8.04 15.37 20.54
C GLY A 550 -7.92 15.39 22.08
N TYR A 551 -7.81 16.54 22.70
CA TYR A 551 -7.65 16.67 24.16
C TYR A 551 -8.84 16.14 24.95
N GLN A 552 -10.04 16.13 24.39
CA GLN A 552 -11.24 15.53 24.98
C GLN A 552 -11.12 13.99 25.17
N HIS A 553 -10.19 13.35 24.49
CA HIS A 553 -9.93 11.92 24.60
C HIS A 553 -8.80 11.58 25.57
N LEU A 554 -8.07 12.57 26.09
CA LEU A 554 -7.02 12.40 27.10
C LEU A 554 -7.55 12.69 28.49
N TRP A 555 -7.29 11.77 29.42
CA TRP A 555 -7.77 11.87 30.80
C TRP A 555 -6.61 12.09 31.76
N GLN A 556 -6.66 13.16 32.52
CA GLN A 556 -5.65 13.53 33.51
C GLN A 556 -5.66 12.55 34.67
N LYS A 557 -4.69 11.65 34.71
CA LYS A 557 -4.55 10.61 35.73
C LYS A 557 -3.61 11.05 36.87
N ALA A 558 -2.56 11.75 36.53
CA ALA A 558 -1.61 12.29 37.50
C ALA A 558 -0.92 13.53 36.93
N VAL A 559 -0.37 14.36 37.79
CA VAL A 559 0.44 15.55 37.45
C VAL A 559 1.71 15.53 38.28
N SER A 560 2.84 15.87 37.68
CA SER A 560 4.06 16.18 38.44
C SER A 560 4.02 17.62 38.93
N GLN A 561 4.67 17.88 40.06
CA GLN A 561 4.91 19.26 40.44
C GLN A 561 5.93 19.90 39.48
N PRO A 562 5.79 21.21 39.18
CA PRO A 562 6.79 21.87 38.33
C PRO A 562 8.19 21.71 38.93
N LEU A 563 9.16 21.35 38.08
CA LEU A 563 10.55 21.35 38.46
C LEU A 563 10.96 22.80 38.74
N THR A 564 11.16 23.16 40.01
CA THR A 564 11.47 24.51 40.43
C THR A 564 12.93 24.89 40.26
N THR A 565 13.78 23.92 39.89
CA THR A 565 15.20 24.17 39.58
C THR A 565 15.65 23.25 38.45
N LEU A 566 16.06 23.82 37.33
CA LEU A 566 17.04 23.19 36.46
C LEU A 566 18.36 23.21 37.27
N SER A 567 18.74 22.10 37.85
CA SER A 567 20.15 21.94 38.28
C SER A 567 21.00 21.79 37.03
N ASP A 568 21.95 22.69 36.84
CA ASP A 568 22.95 22.67 35.79
C ASP A 568 23.67 21.31 35.66
#